data_9dcc045e62ced46392e894832fd23299
#
_entry.id   9dcc045e62ced46392e894832fd23299
#
_cell.length_a   1.000
_cell.length_b   1.000
_cell.length_c   1.000
_cell.angle_alpha   90.00
_cell.angle_beta   90.00
_cell.angle_gamma   90.00
#
_symmetry.space_group_name_H-M   'P 1'
#
loop_
_entity.id
_entity.type
_entity.pdbx_description
1 polymer ?
#
loop_
_entity_poly.entity_id
_entity_poly.type
_entity_poly.pdbx_seq_one_letter_code
_entity_poly.pdbx_strand_id
1 'polypeptide(L)'
;VITPSPYHPPPWLRSPHLQSLLSSSPLRRARGAVLLRRCGAIHKPYIVDGGDGVRLEGVHSRMPGVESRGLALLLHGWEGSVESSYMRMTAAHLLPAGFEVFRLNFRDHGDTHHLNPALFHSNRIDEVVHAATDVAERFIGGSGRPMVLAGYSLGGNFALRLALRAPAAGLPVARVAAVCPLLDPAVTMTRMEQGLPFYMRYFEKKWRESLRRKRDSFPDYYDFDDSVLRLRMRELTRWMVERHTDFDTLDDYFNGYSVAGDRLAALTVPADLLTAEDDPVIPVGEFHALGLPAGAAIEIAGHGGHCGFLRNASLDGYAEGWVTAKLSAALPG
;
A
#
# COMPACT_ATOMS: atom_id res chain seq x y z
N VAL A 1 -0.68 15.36 15.36
CA VAL A 1 -1.18 16.69 14.95
C VAL A 1 -1.90 16.56 13.60
N ILE A 2 -3.11 17.16 13.49
CA ILE A 2 -3.86 17.22 12.22
C ILE A 2 -3.68 18.63 11.63
N THR A 3 -3.29 18.70 10.35
CA THR A 3 -3.06 19.95 9.62
C THR A 3 -3.76 19.95 8.26
N PRO A 4 -4.25 21.10 7.77
CA PRO A 4 -4.74 21.17 6.39
C PRO A 4 -3.58 21.01 5.39
N SER A 5 -3.86 20.30 4.28
CA SER A 5 -2.90 20.16 3.19
C SER A 5 -2.82 21.43 2.34
N PRO A 6 -1.64 21.85 1.90
CA PRO A 6 -1.49 22.90 0.91
C PRO A 6 -1.86 22.47 -0.52
N TYR A 7 -2.32 21.25 -0.71
CA TYR A 7 -2.71 20.74 -2.01
C TYR A 7 -4.06 21.31 -2.48
N HIS A 8 -4.05 21.98 -3.62
CA HIS A 8 -5.23 22.53 -4.28
C HIS A 8 -5.25 22.11 -5.76
N PRO A 9 -6.16 21.21 -6.16
CA PRO A 9 -6.28 20.83 -7.56
C PRO A 9 -6.98 21.95 -8.38
N PRO A 10 -6.72 22.02 -9.69
CA PRO A 10 -7.47 22.91 -10.56
C PRO A 10 -8.97 22.55 -10.52
N PRO A 11 -9.88 23.50 -10.82
CA PRO A 11 -11.33 23.29 -10.65
C PRO A 11 -11.89 22.04 -11.34
N TRP A 12 -11.39 21.69 -12.51
CA TRP A 12 -11.84 20.52 -13.27
C TRP A 12 -11.38 19.17 -12.65
N LEU A 13 -10.38 19.17 -11.74
CA LEU A 13 -9.92 18.01 -10.99
C LEU A 13 -10.48 17.93 -9.55
N ARG A 14 -11.42 18.77 -9.16
CA ARG A 14 -11.98 18.74 -7.79
C ARG A 14 -12.92 17.56 -7.54
N SER A 15 -13.38 16.87 -8.59
CA SER A 15 -14.21 15.67 -8.38
C SER A 15 -13.41 14.53 -7.78
N PRO A 16 -13.81 13.97 -6.62
CA PRO A 16 -13.11 12.85 -5.97
C PRO A 16 -13.10 11.60 -6.85
N HIS A 17 -14.17 11.40 -7.62
CA HIS A 17 -14.27 10.26 -8.51
C HIS A 17 -13.33 10.38 -9.70
N LEU A 18 -13.21 11.57 -10.28
CA LEU A 18 -12.28 11.84 -11.37
C LEU A 18 -10.83 11.68 -10.89
N GLN A 19 -10.50 12.19 -9.70
CA GLN A 19 -9.20 12.01 -9.05
C GLN A 19 -8.86 10.52 -8.91
N SER A 20 -9.76 9.74 -8.30
CA SER A 20 -9.55 8.32 -8.03
C SER A 20 -9.41 7.50 -9.33
N LEU A 21 -10.25 7.77 -10.34
CA LEU A 21 -10.23 7.06 -11.62
C LEU A 21 -8.97 7.36 -12.43
N LEU A 22 -8.63 8.65 -12.56
CA LEU A 22 -7.46 9.06 -13.34
C LEU A 22 -6.16 8.60 -12.69
N SER A 23 -6.10 8.56 -11.35
CA SER A 23 -4.92 8.08 -10.62
C SER A 23 -4.58 6.61 -10.91
N SER A 24 -5.59 5.80 -11.19
CA SER A 24 -5.44 4.37 -11.52
C SER A 24 -5.50 4.08 -13.02
N SER A 25 -5.58 5.11 -13.85
CA SER A 25 -5.77 4.97 -15.31
C SER A 25 -4.57 4.33 -16.02
N PRO A 26 -4.80 3.64 -17.16
CA PRO A 26 -3.72 3.13 -18.01
C PRO A 26 -2.75 4.22 -18.47
N LEU A 27 -3.26 5.44 -18.72
CA LEU A 27 -2.44 6.60 -19.11
C LEU A 27 -1.44 6.97 -18.00
N ARG A 28 -1.91 7.05 -16.76
CA ARG A 28 -1.02 7.35 -15.63
C ARG A 28 -0.04 6.21 -15.35
N ARG A 29 -0.44 4.96 -15.57
CA ARG A 29 0.46 3.81 -15.48
C ARG A 29 1.57 3.88 -16.54
N ALA A 30 1.22 4.19 -17.79
CA ALA A 30 2.20 4.37 -18.87
C ALA A 30 3.15 5.54 -18.56
N ARG A 31 2.62 6.67 -18.03
CA ARG A 31 3.43 7.81 -17.60
C ARG A 31 4.42 7.42 -16.49
N GLY A 32 3.95 6.71 -15.46
CA GLY A 32 4.81 6.22 -14.39
C GLY A 32 5.95 5.32 -14.89
N ALA A 33 5.67 4.46 -15.87
CA ALA A 33 6.68 3.64 -16.52
C ALA A 33 7.72 4.48 -17.30
N VAL A 34 7.27 5.54 -17.98
CA VAL A 34 8.17 6.46 -18.70
C VAL A 34 9.05 7.25 -17.72
N LEU A 35 8.46 7.79 -16.66
CA LEU A 35 9.20 8.57 -15.66
C LEU A 35 10.26 7.68 -14.98
N LEU A 36 9.89 6.48 -14.55
CA LEU A 36 10.80 5.55 -13.91
C LEU A 36 11.96 5.14 -14.83
N ARG A 37 11.69 4.90 -16.12
CA ARG A 37 12.77 4.63 -17.10
C ARG A 37 13.70 5.83 -17.30
N ARG A 38 13.13 7.05 -17.32
CA ARG A 38 13.92 8.30 -17.51
C ARG A 38 14.86 8.60 -16.34
N CYS A 39 14.60 8.05 -15.15
CA CYS A 39 15.55 8.16 -14.03
C CYS A 39 16.89 7.49 -14.32
N GLY A 40 16.99 6.59 -15.29
CA GLY A 40 18.22 5.85 -15.58
C GLY A 40 18.59 4.83 -14.50
N ALA A 41 17.66 4.49 -13.62
CA ALA A 41 17.87 3.51 -12.57
C ALA A 41 17.92 2.08 -13.10
N ILE A 42 18.67 1.24 -12.42
CA ILE A 42 18.71 -0.21 -12.66
C ILE A 42 17.56 -0.83 -11.84
N HIS A 43 16.73 -1.64 -12.48
CA HIS A 43 15.63 -2.36 -11.85
C HIS A 43 15.88 -3.86 -11.92
N LYS A 44 15.77 -4.55 -10.79
CA LYS A 44 15.99 -6.00 -10.72
C LYS A 44 14.91 -6.66 -9.85
N PRO A 45 14.22 -7.71 -10.36
CA PRO A 45 13.28 -8.49 -9.57
C PRO A 45 14.03 -9.38 -8.58
N TYR A 46 13.41 -9.62 -7.42
CA TYR A 46 13.89 -10.51 -6.38
C TYR A 46 12.73 -11.28 -5.78
N ILE A 47 12.99 -12.53 -5.45
CA ILE A 47 12.17 -13.27 -4.50
C ILE A 47 12.76 -13.04 -3.12
N VAL A 48 11.94 -12.63 -2.19
CA VAL A 48 12.26 -12.37 -0.79
C VAL A 48 11.56 -13.35 0.12
N ASP A 49 12.17 -13.64 1.26
CA ASP A 49 11.63 -14.56 2.26
C ASP A 49 10.52 -13.90 3.07
N GLY A 50 9.32 -14.47 3.01
CA GLY A 50 8.16 -14.05 3.81
C GLY A 50 8.01 -14.84 5.12
N GLY A 51 9.01 -15.65 5.51
CA GLY A 51 8.92 -16.55 6.66
C GLY A 51 8.13 -17.82 6.36
N ASP A 52 8.38 -18.89 7.09
CA ASP A 52 7.67 -20.17 7.00
C ASP A 52 7.56 -20.74 5.56
N GLY A 53 8.60 -20.53 4.76
CA GLY A 53 8.66 -20.96 3.36
C GLY A 53 7.84 -20.10 2.39
N VAL A 54 7.27 -19.00 2.85
CA VAL A 54 6.56 -18.02 2.02
C VAL A 54 7.54 -17.25 1.13
N ARG A 55 7.20 -17.11 -0.13
CA ARG A 55 8.00 -16.38 -1.13
C ARG A 55 7.20 -15.19 -1.64
N LEU A 56 7.74 -14.00 -1.47
CA LEU A 56 7.17 -12.79 -2.04
C LEU A 56 8.10 -12.25 -3.12
N GLU A 57 7.53 -11.59 -4.12
CA GLU A 57 8.30 -10.96 -5.19
C GLU A 57 8.32 -9.45 -5.01
N GLY A 58 9.44 -8.84 -5.34
CA GLY A 58 9.54 -7.39 -5.41
C GLY A 58 10.58 -6.94 -6.42
N VAL A 59 10.63 -5.63 -6.65
CA VAL A 59 11.57 -5.02 -7.58
C VAL A 59 12.44 -4.01 -6.85
N HIS A 60 13.72 -4.33 -6.76
CA HIS A 60 14.75 -3.39 -6.29
C HIS A 60 15.18 -2.44 -7.41
N SER A 61 15.28 -1.17 -7.08
CA SER A 61 15.67 -0.10 -8.01
C SER A 61 16.75 0.77 -7.37
N ARG A 62 17.83 1.04 -8.09
CA ARG A 62 18.92 1.89 -7.62
C ARG A 62 19.51 2.74 -8.75
N MET A 63 20.07 3.89 -8.40
CA MET A 63 20.81 4.72 -9.33
C MET A 63 22.23 4.14 -9.57
N PRO A 64 22.66 3.96 -10.82
CA PRO A 64 24.01 3.47 -11.09
C PRO A 64 25.07 4.50 -10.68
N GLY A 65 26.15 4.05 -10.04
CA GLY A 65 27.27 4.90 -9.67
C GLY A 65 26.99 5.93 -8.55
N VAL A 66 25.81 5.87 -7.93
CA VAL A 66 25.43 6.75 -6.81
C VAL A 66 25.27 5.89 -5.57
N GLU A 67 25.94 6.25 -4.50
CA GLU A 67 25.73 5.64 -3.18
C GLU A 67 24.40 6.12 -2.62
N SER A 68 23.56 5.18 -2.21
CA SER A 68 22.26 5.54 -1.66
C SER A 68 22.38 5.94 -0.19
N ARG A 69 21.53 6.87 0.22
CA ARG A 69 21.47 7.37 1.60
C ARG A 69 20.48 6.61 2.48
N GLY A 70 19.63 5.78 1.88
CA GLY A 70 18.63 4.97 2.57
C GLY A 70 17.87 4.07 1.61
N LEU A 71 17.08 3.16 2.16
CA LEU A 71 16.22 2.23 1.43
C LEU A 71 14.76 2.56 1.68
N ALA A 72 13.99 2.80 0.62
CA ALA A 72 12.54 2.96 0.69
C ALA A 72 11.83 1.66 0.30
N LEU A 73 11.04 1.09 1.21
CA LEU A 73 10.14 -0.01 0.94
C LEU A 73 8.75 0.55 0.61
N LEU A 74 8.25 0.24 -0.58
CA LEU A 74 6.94 0.68 -1.06
C LEU A 74 5.94 -0.46 -1.06
N LEU A 75 4.74 -0.21 -0.49
CA LEU A 75 3.65 -1.15 -0.33
C LEU A 75 2.40 -0.67 -1.09
N HIS A 76 1.91 -1.50 -2.02
CA HIS A 76 0.77 -1.14 -2.87
C HIS A 76 -0.58 -1.35 -2.18
N GLY A 77 -1.63 -0.74 -2.72
CA GLY A 77 -3.01 -0.97 -2.30
C GLY A 77 -3.56 -2.31 -2.75
N TRP A 78 -4.73 -2.68 -2.22
CA TRP A 78 -5.39 -3.94 -2.56
C TRP A 78 -5.62 -4.08 -4.07
N GLU A 79 -5.38 -5.27 -4.61
CA GLU A 79 -5.42 -5.58 -6.04
C GLU A 79 -4.50 -4.70 -6.91
N GLY A 80 -3.51 -4.06 -6.27
CA GLY A 80 -2.40 -3.38 -6.92
C GLY A 80 -1.21 -4.31 -7.18
N SER A 81 -0.07 -3.70 -7.52
CA SER A 81 1.21 -4.42 -7.66
C SER A 81 2.38 -3.43 -7.69
N VAL A 82 3.61 -3.93 -7.75
CA VAL A 82 4.82 -3.13 -8.02
C VAL A 82 4.72 -2.27 -9.28
N GLU A 83 3.79 -2.61 -10.18
CA GLU A 83 3.56 -1.96 -11.47
C GLU A 83 2.44 -0.89 -11.42
N SER A 84 1.80 -0.68 -10.27
CA SER A 84 0.80 0.36 -10.09
C SER A 84 1.38 1.76 -10.38
N SER A 85 0.57 2.66 -10.93
CA SER A 85 1.00 4.00 -11.34
C SER A 85 1.70 4.75 -10.22
N TYR A 86 1.10 4.80 -9.05
CA TYR A 86 1.64 5.47 -7.87
C TYR A 86 2.93 4.83 -7.35
N MET A 87 3.07 3.50 -7.42
CA MET A 87 4.29 2.79 -7.03
C MET A 87 5.48 3.19 -7.91
N ARG A 88 5.26 3.21 -9.25
CA ARG A 88 6.29 3.61 -10.21
C ARG A 88 6.63 5.09 -10.10
N MET A 89 5.63 5.95 -9.94
CA MET A 89 5.84 7.39 -9.82
C MET A 89 6.54 7.76 -8.53
N THR A 90 6.16 7.17 -7.39
CA THR A 90 6.85 7.36 -6.12
C THR A 90 8.31 6.89 -6.21
N ALA A 91 8.56 5.74 -6.81
CA ALA A 91 9.94 5.28 -7.03
C ALA A 91 10.75 6.26 -7.90
N ALA A 92 10.12 6.81 -8.96
CA ALA A 92 10.76 7.80 -9.83
C ALA A 92 11.10 9.13 -9.11
N HIS A 93 10.40 9.47 -8.03
CA HIS A 93 10.69 10.63 -7.18
C HIS A 93 11.75 10.31 -6.11
N LEU A 94 11.71 9.13 -5.50
CA LEU A 94 12.62 8.74 -4.42
C LEU A 94 14.05 8.44 -4.90
N LEU A 95 14.20 7.84 -6.09
CA LEU A 95 15.51 7.50 -6.65
C LEU A 95 16.43 8.72 -6.79
N PRO A 96 15.99 9.84 -7.42
CA PRO A 96 16.83 11.05 -7.50
C PRO A 96 17.02 11.74 -6.13
N ALA A 97 16.14 11.47 -5.16
CA ALA A 97 16.25 12.00 -3.79
C ALA A 97 17.27 11.23 -2.93
N GLY A 98 17.95 10.23 -3.49
CA GLY A 98 19.04 9.51 -2.83
C GLY A 98 18.64 8.19 -2.17
N PHE A 99 17.45 7.66 -2.48
CA PHE A 99 17.04 6.34 -1.99
C PHE A 99 17.36 5.24 -3.00
N GLU A 100 17.67 4.04 -2.50
CA GLU A 100 17.30 2.82 -3.19
C GLU A 100 15.84 2.53 -2.90
N VAL A 101 15.13 1.90 -3.82
CA VAL A 101 13.70 1.65 -3.69
C VAL A 101 13.40 0.18 -3.90
N PHE A 102 12.71 -0.44 -2.94
CA PHE A 102 12.16 -1.78 -3.09
C PHE A 102 10.63 -1.70 -3.15
N ARG A 103 10.03 -2.09 -4.25
CA ARG A 103 8.59 -2.20 -4.43
C ARG A 103 8.20 -3.65 -4.20
N LEU A 104 7.39 -3.94 -3.19
CA LEU A 104 6.99 -5.29 -2.80
C LEU A 104 5.61 -5.64 -3.38
N ASN A 105 5.47 -6.82 -3.97
CA ASN A 105 4.17 -7.45 -4.21
C ASN A 105 3.75 -8.21 -2.94
N PHE A 106 2.54 -7.95 -2.44
CA PHE A 106 1.91 -8.87 -1.50
C PHE A 106 1.62 -10.21 -2.17
N ARG A 107 1.45 -11.27 -1.38
CA ARG A 107 0.99 -12.57 -1.86
C ARG A 107 -0.19 -12.41 -2.83
N ASP A 108 -0.22 -13.17 -3.91
CA ASP A 108 -1.27 -13.18 -4.92
C ASP A 108 -1.50 -11.85 -5.66
N HIS A 109 -0.56 -10.91 -5.60
CA HIS A 109 -0.63 -9.66 -6.35
C HIS A 109 0.43 -9.62 -7.46
N GLY A 110 0.13 -8.88 -8.53
CA GLY A 110 0.92 -8.97 -9.76
C GLY A 110 0.78 -10.36 -10.40
N ASP A 111 1.89 -10.97 -10.80
CA ASP A 111 1.91 -12.30 -11.42
C ASP A 111 2.44 -13.38 -10.45
N THR A 112 2.20 -13.23 -9.15
CA THR A 112 2.82 -14.06 -8.09
C THR A 112 1.94 -15.17 -7.54
N HIS A 113 0.74 -15.40 -8.09
CA HIS A 113 -0.24 -16.38 -7.60
C HIS A 113 0.31 -17.81 -7.47
N HIS A 114 1.29 -18.16 -8.28
CA HIS A 114 1.94 -19.47 -8.31
C HIS A 114 3.01 -19.68 -7.23
N LEU A 115 3.40 -18.63 -6.51
CA LEU A 115 4.52 -18.73 -5.57
C LEU A 115 4.16 -19.44 -4.25
N ASN A 116 2.91 -19.32 -3.80
CA ASN A 116 2.47 -19.84 -2.51
C ASN A 116 1.08 -20.47 -2.64
N PRO A 117 0.79 -21.63 -2.03
CA PRO A 117 -0.54 -22.24 -2.17
C PRO A 117 -1.66 -21.46 -1.44
N ALA A 118 -1.48 -21.03 -0.19
CA ALA A 118 -2.52 -20.33 0.57
C ALA A 118 -2.87 -18.96 -0.02
N LEU A 119 -4.14 -18.51 0.15
CA LEU A 119 -4.64 -17.22 -0.32
C LEU A 119 -4.03 -16.05 0.46
N PHE A 120 -3.92 -14.91 -0.23
CA PHE A 120 -3.72 -13.63 0.42
C PHE A 120 -4.93 -13.25 1.27
N HIS A 121 -4.66 -12.70 2.44
CA HIS A 121 -5.63 -11.95 3.24
C HIS A 121 -4.91 -10.84 4.05
N SER A 122 -5.63 -9.80 4.42
CA SER A 122 -5.06 -8.57 4.99
C SER A 122 -4.42 -8.75 6.37
N ASN A 123 -4.64 -9.87 7.04
CA ASN A 123 -3.99 -10.19 8.32
C ASN A 123 -2.58 -10.81 8.18
N ARG A 124 -2.08 -11.04 6.96
CA ARG A 124 -0.75 -11.62 6.72
C ARG A 124 0.38 -10.59 6.88
N ILE A 125 0.40 -9.90 8.00
CA ILE A 125 1.43 -8.89 8.27
C ILE A 125 2.80 -9.52 8.54
N ASP A 126 2.84 -10.72 9.12
CA ASP A 126 4.10 -11.37 9.47
C ASP A 126 4.93 -11.69 8.23
N GLU A 127 4.26 -12.06 7.11
CA GLU A 127 4.94 -12.23 5.82
C GLU A 127 5.63 -10.94 5.33
N VAL A 128 4.98 -9.80 5.56
CA VAL A 128 5.53 -8.48 5.18
C VAL A 128 6.66 -8.06 6.11
N VAL A 129 6.58 -8.40 7.40
CA VAL A 129 7.68 -8.16 8.37
C VAL A 129 8.90 -8.97 7.98
N HIS A 130 8.74 -10.28 7.71
CA HIS A 130 9.85 -11.14 7.26
C HIS A 130 10.45 -10.65 5.94
N ALA A 131 9.61 -10.32 4.96
CA ALA A 131 10.08 -9.78 3.69
C ALA A 131 10.83 -8.46 3.84
N ALA A 132 10.35 -7.56 4.72
CA ALA A 132 11.04 -6.30 5.02
C ALA A 132 12.40 -6.56 5.70
N THR A 133 12.50 -7.58 6.56
CA THR A 133 13.76 -7.98 7.20
C THR A 133 14.75 -8.51 6.17
N ASP A 134 14.33 -9.43 5.31
CA ASP A 134 15.18 -9.96 4.23
C ASP A 134 15.65 -8.84 3.27
N VAL A 135 14.76 -7.91 2.93
CA VAL A 135 15.09 -6.72 2.11
C VAL A 135 16.10 -5.82 2.83
N ALA A 136 15.92 -5.54 4.12
CA ALA A 136 16.85 -4.73 4.89
C ALA A 136 18.24 -5.39 4.98
N GLU A 137 18.30 -6.67 5.29
CA GLU A 137 19.55 -7.43 5.38
C GLU A 137 20.32 -7.42 4.04
N ARG A 138 19.62 -7.67 2.93
CA ARG A 138 20.25 -7.75 1.59
C ARG A 138 20.77 -6.41 1.07
N PHE A 139 20.07 -5.32 1.34
CA PHE A 139 20.36 -4.06 0.66
C PHE A 139 21.01 -2.99 1.55
N ILE A 140 20.77 -3.05 2.87
CA ILE A 140 21.34 -2.09 3.83
C ILE A 140 22.01 -2.75 5.03
N GLY A 141 22.06 -4.07 5.10
CA GLY A 141 22.69 -4.81 6.20
C GLY A 141 24.11 -4.32 6.49
N GLY A 142 24.40 -3.99 7.75
CA GLY A 142 25.72 -3.52 8.20
C GLY A 142 26.13 -2.12 7.73
N SER A 143 25.33 -1.44 6.90
CA SER A 143 25.69 -0.11 6.36
C SER A 143 25.34 1.06 7.27
N GLY A 144 24.48 0.86 8.28
CA GLY A 144 23.94 1.93 9.12
C GLY A 144 22.91 2.84 8.40
N ARG A 145 22.57 2.57 7.14
CA ARG A 145 21.58 3.33 6.38
C ARG A 145 20.15 3.04 6.89
N PRO A 146 19.28 4.06 6.96
CA PRO A 146 17.91 3.87 7.41
C PRO A 146 17.05 3.18 6.34
N MET A 147 16.03 2.43 6.80
CA MET A 147 14.88 2.05 6.01
C MET A 147 13.75 3.06 6.23
N VAL A 148 13.02 3.39 5.18
CA VAL A 148 11.79 4.18 5.25
C VAL A 148 10.66 3.43 4.54
N LEU A 149 9.42 3.66 4.98
CA LEU A 149 8.26 2.97 4.45
C LEU A 149 7.32 3.95 3.75
N ALA A 150 6.75 3.56 2.61
CA ALA A 150 5.58 4.25 2.06
C ALA A 150 4.53 3.25 1.61
N GLY A 151 3.26 3.59 1.84
CA GLY A 151 2.14 2.74 1.45
C GLY A 151 0.91 3.54 1.04
N TYR A 152 0.13 2.94 0.15
CA TYR A 152 -1.09 3.52 -0.40
C TYR A 152 -2.30 2.65 -0.06
N SER A 153 -3.37 3.23 0.48
CA SER A 153 -4.60 2.50 0.82
C SER A 153 -4.30 1.32 1.76
N LEU A 154 -4.61 0.07 1.38
CA LEU A 154 -4.24 -1.13 2.14
C LEU A 154 -2.73 -1.21 2.38
N GLY A 155 -1.89 -0.81 1.42
CA GLY A 155 -0.44 -0.73 1.61
C GLY A 155 -0.03 0.29 2.68
N GLY A 156 -0.80 1.37 2.85
CA GLY A 156 -0.65 2.33 3.94
C GLY A 156 -0.96 1.71 5.31
N ASN A 157 -2.02 0.88 5.39
CA ASN A 157 -2.31 0.08 6.58
C ASN A 157 -1.16 -0.87 6.91
N PHE A 158 -0.67 -1.62 5.91
CA PHE A 158 0.48 -2.51 6.12
C PHE A 158 1.74 -1.76 6.54
N ALA A 159 2.02 -0.56 5.96
CA ALA A 159 3.17 0.24 6.33
C ALA A 159 3.12 0.70 7.80
N LEU A 160 1.95 1.12 8.28
CA LEU A 160 1.73 1.51 9.69
C LEU A 160 1.88 0.31 10.64
N ARG A 161 1.30 -0.84 10.27
CA ARG A 161 1.43 -2.09 11.07
C ARG A 161 2.85 -2.63 11.06
N LEU A 162 3.57 -2.53 9.95
CA LEU A 162 5.00 -2.88 9.86
C LEU A 162 5.82 -1.95 10.77
N ALA A 163 5.56 -0.65 10.76
CA ALA A 163 6.23 0.31 11.63
C ALA A 163 6.00 0.05 13.12
N LEU A 164 4.80 -0.42 13.52
CA LEU A 164 4.52 -0.87 14.89
C LEU A 164 5.37 -2.08 15.30
N ARG A 165 5.67 -2.97 14.36
CA ARG A 165 6.44 -4.20 14.61
C ARG A 165 7.94 -4.03 14.38
N ALA A 166 8.36 -2.96 13.72
CA ALA A 166 9.74 -2.72 13.36
C ALA A 166 10.73 -2.79 14.53
N PRO A 167 10.45 -2.21 15.72
CA PRO A 167 11.35 -2.31 16.87
C PRO A 167 11.57 -3.76 17.34
N ALA A 168 10.50 -4.54 17.44
CA ALA A 168 10.58 -5.94 17.87
C ALA A 168 11.26 -6.83 16.82
N ALA A 169 11.15 -6.48 15.53
CA ALA A 169 11.82 -7.18 14.44
C ALA A 169 13.27 -6.71 14.19
N GLY A 170 13.77 -5.73 14.96
CA GLY A 170 15.10 -5.16 14.74
C GLY A 170 15.26 -4.42 13.41
N LEU A 171 14.16 -4.00 12.79
CA LEU A 171 14.16 -3.26 11.52
C LEU A 171 14.55 -1.79 11.73
N PRO A 172 15.51 -1.23 10.97
CA PRO A 172 15.97 0.15 11.12
C PRO A 172 15.00 1.14 10.45
N VAL A 173 13.69 1.03 10.73
CA VAL A 173 12.67 1.89 10.14
C VAL A 173 12.73 3.26 10.81
N ALA A 174 13.11 4.27 10.04
CA ALA A 174 13.27 5.63 10.52
C ALA A 174 12.03 6.52 10.32
N ARG A 175 11.18 6.22 9.34
CA ARG A 175 9.95 6.98 9.06
C ARG A 175 8.98 6.20 8.19
N VAL A 176 7.68 6.53 8.33
CA VAL A 176 6.63 6.00 7.46
C VAL A 176 5.79 7.14 6.87
N ALA A 177 5.41 7.01 5.60
CA ALA A 177 4.48 7.89 4.90
C ALA A 177 3.32 7.06 4.33
N ALA A 178 2.09 7.30 4.80
CA ALA A 178 0.90 6.56 4.40
C ALA A 178 -0.10 7.47 3.67
N VAL A 179 -0.47 7.11 2.45
CA VAL A 179 -1.42 7.86 1.63
C VAL A 179 -2.77 7.16 1.62
N CYS A 180 -3.82 7.84 2.07
CA CYS A 180 -5.16 7.32 2.25
C CYS A 180 -5.15 5.90 2.89
N PRO A 181 -4.41 5.68 4.01
CA PRO A 181 -4.34 4.35 4.60
C PRO A 181 -5.72 3.85 5.00
N LEU A 182 -5.98 2.56 4.76
CA LEU A 182 -7.17 1.89 5.26
C LEU A 182 -7.03 1.80 6.79
N LEU A 183 -7.96 2.43 7.53
CA LEU A 183 -7.93 2.47 8.99
C LEU A 183 -8.85 1.40 9.60
N ASP A 184 -10.15 1.49 9.31
CA ASP A 184 -11.15 0.52 9.73
C ASP A 184 -11.72 -0.25 8.54
N PRO A 185 -11.44 -1.56 8.45
CA PRO A 185 -11.93 -2.37 7.34
C PRO A 185 -13.46 -2.52 7.30
N ALA A 186 -14.12 -2.62 8.46
CA ALA A 186 -15.58 -2.78 8.54
C ALA A 186 -16.29 -1.50 8.08
N VAL A 187 -15.81 -0.35 8.52
CA VAL A 187 -16.30 0.97 8.08
C VAL A 187 -16.05 1.16 6.58
N THR A 188 -14.85 0.83 6.10
CA THR A 188 -14.49 0.90 4.68
C THR A 188 -15.39 0.01 3.82
N MET A 189 -15.63 -1.24 4.21
CA MET A 189 -16.54 -2.15 3.50
C MET A 189 -17.94 -1.57 3.41
N THR A 190 -18.48 -1.07 4.51
CA THR A 190 -19.80 -0.43 4.57
C THR A 190 -19.87 0.83 3.69
N ARG A 191 -18.82 1.67 3.73
CA ARG A 191 -18.72 2.86 2.90
C ARG A 191 -18.74 2.53 1.41
N MET A 192 -18.02 1.48 1.01
CA MET A 192 -18.00 1.02 -0.38
C MET A 192 -19.35 0.44 -0.84
N GLU A 193 -20.06 -0.27 0.05
CA GLU A 193 -21.40 -0.82 -0.24
C GLU A 193 -22.45 0.28 -0.44
N GLN A 194 -22.36 1.35 0.34
CA GLN A 194 -23.28 2.50 0.27
C GLN A 194 -22.87 3.53 -0.80
N GLY A 195 -21.65 3.46 -1.29
CA GLY A 195 -21.10 4.38 -2.27
C GLY A 195 -21.50 4.09 -3.71
N LEU A 196 -20.79 4.71 -4.66
CA LEU A 196 -21.04 4.46 -6.07
C LEU A 196 -20.70 3.01 -6.45
N PRO A 197 -21.62 2.28 -7.10
CA PRO A 197 -21.46 0.85 -7.37
C PRO A 197 -20.23 0.49 -8.21
N PHE A 198 -19.66 1.43 -8.95
CA PHE A 198 -18.53 1.14 -9.81
C PHE A 198 -17.25 0.81 -9.04
N TYR A 199 -17.01 1.39 -7.84
CA TYR A 199 -15.86 1.04 -7.00
C TYR A 199 -15.96 -0.42 -6.54
N MET A 200 -17.12 -0.80 -6.02
CA MET A 200 -17.37 -2.17 -5.59
C MET A 200 -17.20 -3.16 -6.75
N ARG A 201 -17.81 -2.85 -7.93
CA ARG A 201 -17.68 -3.70 -9.13
C ARG A 201 -16.25 -3.82 -9.63
N TYR A 202 -15.47 -2.75 -9.54
CA TYR A 202 -14.07 -2.76 -9.93
C TYR A 202 -13.26 -3.71 -9.06
N PHE A 203 -13.38 -3.60 -7.74
CA PHE A 203 -12.65 -4.47 -6.80
C PHE A 203 -13.16 -5.92 -6.84
N GLU A 204 -14.47 -6.14 -6.93
CA GLU A 204 -15.04 -7.48 -7.12
C GLU A 204 -14.49 -8.16 -8.38
N LYS A 205 -14.44 -7.44 -9.49
CA LYS A 205 -13.88 -7.96 -10.75
C LYS A 205 -12.41 -8.36 -10.58
N LYS A 206 -11.61 -7.47 -10.02
CA LYS A 206 -10.18 -7.70 -9.80
C LYS A 206 -9.92 -8.91 -8.90
N TRP A 207 -10.62 -8.96 -7.79
CA TRP A 207 -10.45 -10.05 -6.84
C TRP A 207 -10.93 -11.40 -7.39
N ARG A 208 -12.04 -11.43 -8.14
CA ARG A 208 -12.49 -12.65 -8.84
C ARG A 208 -11.46 -13.13 -9.86
N GLU A 209 -10.82 -12.23 -10.58
CA GLU A 209 -9.73 -12.56 -11.50
C GLU A 209 -8.52 -13.13 -10.75
N SER A 210 -8.16 -12.55 -9.60
CA SER A 210 -7.10 -13.04 -8.72
C SER A 210 -7.41 -14.44 -8.18
N LEU A 211 -8.64 -14.68 -7.68
CA LEU A 211 -9.07 -15.99 -7.20
C LEU A 211 -9.08 -17.07 -8.30
N ARG A 212 -9.48 -16.73 -9.54
CA ARG A 212 -9.37 -17.67 -10.67
C ARG A 212 -7.92 -18.06 -10.92
N ARG A 213 -7.03 -17.07 -11.03
CA ARG A 213 -5.59 -17.32 -11.22
C ARG A 213 -5.04 -18.21 -10.11
N LYS A 214 -5.47 -17.98 -8.89
CA LYS A 214 -5.05 -18.77 -7.74
C LYS A 214 -5.50 -20.22 -7.87
N ARG A 215 -6.80 -20.46 -8.13
CA ARG A 215 -7.36 -21.79 -8.37
C ARG A 215 -6.65 -22.51 -9.50
N ASP A 216 -6.42 -21.81 -10.62
CA ASP A 216 -5.76 -22.38 -11.79
C ASP A 216 -4.27 -22.70 -11.53
N SER A 217 -3.61 -21.97 -10.61
CA SER A 217 -2.23 -22.25 -10.21
C SER A 217 -2.09 -23.44 -9.25
N PHE A 218 -3.17 -23.77 -8.50
CA PHE A 218 -3.18 -24.85 -7.51
C PHE A 218 -4.49 -25.65 -7.58
N PRO A 219 -4.75 -26.36 -8.70
CA PRO A 219 -6.04 -27.05 -8.91
C PRO A 219 -6.32 -28.16 -7.89
N ASP A 220 -5.28 -28.79 -7.35
CA ASP A 220 -5.42 -29.85 -6.34
C ASP A 220 -5.63 -29.28 -4.92
N TYR A 221 -5.40 -27.98 -4.73
CA TYR A 221 -5.55 -27.32 -3.43
C TYR A 221 -6.90 -26.60 -3.30
N TYR A 222 -7.49 -26.15 -4.40
CA TYR A 222 -8.73 -25.38 -4.44
C TYR A 222 -9.83 -26.13 -5.17
N ASP A 223 -10.93 -26.39 -4.47
CA ASP A 223 -12.12 -27.10 -4.96
C ASP A 223 -13.32 -26.19 -5.25
N PHE A 224 -13.19 -24.85 -5.02
CA PHE A 224 -14.28 -23.92 -5.25
C PHE A 224 -14.57 -23.71 -6.74
N ASP A 225 -15.84 -23.62 -7.07
CA ASP A 225 -16.33 -23.39 -8.43
C ASP A 225 -16.67 -21.92 -8.71
N ASP A 226 -17.23 -21.66 -9.88
CA ASP A 226 -17.62 -20.31 -10.30
C ASP A 226 -18.83 -19.74 -9.52
N SER A 227 -19.55 -20.52 -8.69
CA SER A 227 -20.58 -20.00 -7.82
C SER A 227 -20.01 -19.09 -6.75
N VAL A 228 -18.85 -19.44 -6.19
CA VAL A 228 -18.09 -18.60 -5.25
C VAL A 228 -17.70 -17.28 -5.90
N LEU A 229 -17.25 -17.32 -7.16
CA LEU A 229 -16.86 -16.13 -7.90
C LEU A 229 -18.04 -15.22 -8.28
N ARG A 230 -19.28 -15.63 -8.06
CA ARG A 230 -20.49 -14.79 -8.23
C ARG A 230 -20.92 -14.06 -6.96
N LEU A 231 -20.39 -14.44 -5.81
CA LEU A 231 -20.66 -13.78 -4.54
C LEU A 231 -20.32 -12.29 -4.58
N ARG A 232 -21.07 -11.49 -3.83
CA ARG A 232 -20.78 -10.07 -3.63
C ARG A 232 -19.62 -9.92 -2.64
N MET A 233 -18.98 -8.75 -2.63
CA MET A 233 -17.77 -8.50 -1.87
C MET A 233 -17.80 -9.02 -0.43
N ARG A 234 -18.82 -8.65 0.35
CA ARG A 234 -18.94 -9.06 1.77
C ARG A 234 -19.11 -10.56 1.93
N GLU A 235 -19.90 -11.17 1.07
CA GLU A 235 -20.13 -12.63 1.08
C GLU A 235 -18.88 -13.38 0.64
N LEU A 236 -18.20 -12.89 -0.37
CA LEU A 236 -16.93 -13.45 -0.84
C LEU A 236 -15.83 -13.34 0.22
N THR A 237 -15.79 -12.21 0.95
CA THR A 237 -14.88 -12.05 2.09
C THR A 237 -15.23 -13.04 3.20
N ARG A 238 -16.51 -13.20 3.54
CA ARG A 238 -16.93 -14.19 4.55
C ARG A 238 -16.54 -15.60 4.13
N TRP A 239 -16.81 -15.98 2.88
CA TRP A 239 -16.39 -17.29 2.34
C TRP A 239 -14.87 -17.51 2.49
N MET A 240 -14.07 -16.51 2.15
CA MET A 240 -12.62 -16.59 2.31
C MET A 240 -12.21 -16.74 3.79
N VAL A 241 -12.82 -15.97 4.68
CA VAL A 241 -12.53 -16.02 6.13
C VAL A 241 -12.84 -17.40 6.67
N GLU A 242 -14.03 -17.93 6.42
CA GLU A 242 -14.48 -19.23 6.94
C GLU A 242 -13.71 -20.44 6.39
N ARG A 243 -13.16 -20.34 5.19
CA ARG A 243 -12.53 -21.47 4.49
C ARG A 243 -11.00 -21.41 4.44
N HIS A 244 -10.42 -20.21 4.54
CA HIS A 244 -9.00 -19.99 4.22
C HIS A 244 -8.27 -19.12 5.25
N THR A 245 -8.85 -18.91 6.42
CA THR A 245 -8.21 -18.21 7.53
C THR A 245 -8.55 -18.89 8.87
N ASP A 246 -7.84 -18.51 9.92
CA ASP A 246 -8.07 -18.99 11.29
C ASP A 246 -9.02 -18.05 12.09
N PHE A 247 -9.74 -17.15 11.42
CA PHE A 247 -10.69 -16.24 12.06
C PHE A 247 -12.09 -16.88 12.11
N ASP A 248 -12.72 -16.81 13.27
CA ASP A 248 -14.07 -17.37 13.48
C ASP A 248 -15.15 -16.55 12.80
N THR A 249 -14.99 -15.22 12.76
CA THR A 249 -15.99 -14.31 12.20
C THR A 249 -15.38 -13.27 11.26
N LEU A 250 -16.23 -12.67 10.41
CA LEU A 250 -15.84 -11.56 9.55
C LEU A 250 -15.39 -10.33 10.38
N ASP A 251 -16.02 -10.11 11.54
CA ASP A 251 -15.68 -9.00 12.42
C ASP A 251 -14.31 -9.21 13.07
N ASP A 252 -14.00 -10.43 13.52
CA ASP A 252 -12.66 -10.78 14.03
C ASP A 252 -11.59 -10.58 12.95
N TYR A 253 -11.90 -11.01 11.73
CA TYR A 253 -11.01 -10.80 10.58
C TYR A 253 -10.75 -9.30 10.33
N PHE A 254 -11.78 -8.46 10.31
CA PHE A 254 -11.63 -7.01 10.13
C PHE A 254 -10.88 -6.37 11.29
N ASN A 255 -11.20 -6.76 12.52
CA ASN A 255 -10.50 -6.31 13.71
C ASN A 255 -9.01 -6.65 13.70
N GLY A 256 -8.64 -7.79 13.12
CA GLY A 256 -7.26 -8.28 13.08
C GLY A 256 -6.29 -7.38 12.31
N TYR A 257 -6.77 -6.58 11.35
CA TYR A 257 -5.92 -5.64 10.61
C TYR A 257 -6.38 -4.18 10.67
N SER A 258 -7.38 -3.86 11.48
CA SER A 258 -7.74 -2.48 11.78
C SER A 258 -6.61 -1.75 12.51
N VAL A 259 -6.39 -0.50 12.13
CA VAL A 259 -5.47 0.43 12.81
C VAL A 259 -6.22 1.68 13.34
N ALA A 260 -7.55 1.62 13.39
CA ALA A 260 -8.42 2.68 13.88
C ALA A 260 -8.33 2.89 15.40
N GLY A 261 -8.84 4.01 15.88
CA GLY A 261 -8.82 4.38 17.30
C GLY A 261 -7.40 4.48 17.84
N ASP A 262 -7.15 3.88 18.99
CA ASP A 262 -5.86 3.97 19.72
C ASP A 262 -4.83 2.90 19.28
N ARG A 263 -5.09 2.14 18.23
CA ARG A 263 -4.23 1.03 17.82
C ARG A 263 -2.84 1.46 17.32
N LEU A 264 -2.69 2.73 16.95
CA LEU A 264 -1.41 3.35 16.58
C LEU A 264 -0.74 4.11 17.73
N ALA A 265 -1.34 4.17 18.93
CA ALA A 265 -0.80 4.93 20.06
C ALA A 265 0.61 4.46 20.49
N ALA A 266 0.92 3.18 20.31
CA ALA A 266 2.23 2.59 20.62
C ALA A 266 3.29 2.77 19.52
N LEU A 267 2.97 3.49 18.43
CA LEU A 267 3.90 3.71 17.33
C LEU A 267 5.06 4.61 17.77
N THR A 268 6.28 4.08 17.73
CA THR A 268 7.51 4.81 18.06
C THR A 268 8.21 5.40 16.84
N VAL A 269 7.93 4.84 15.66
CA VAL A 269 8.45 5.33 14.40
C VAL A 269 7.67 6.58 13.97
N PRO A 270 8.32 7.71 13.61
CA PRO A 270 7.64 8.87 13.07
C PRO A 270 6.79 8.53 11.84
N ALA A 271 5.53 9.00 11.84
CA ALA A 271 4.56 8.67 10.81
C ALA A 271 3.86 9.92 10.27
N ASP A 272 3.78 10.00 8.95
CA ASP A 272 2.99 11.02 8.25
C ASP A 272 1.87 10.35 7.46
N LEU A 273 0.63 10.80 7.68
CA LEU A 273 -0.54 10.32 6.97
C LEU A 273 -1.10 11.43 6.09
N LEU A 274 -1.35 11.15 4.83
CA LEU A 274 -2.04 12.05 3.89
C LEU A 274 -3.40 11.46 3.53
N THR A 275 -4.47 12.25 3.66
CA THR A 275 -5.81 11.86 3.25
C THR A 275 -6.57 13.02 2.62
N ALA A 276 -7.76 12.77 2.08
CA ALA A 276 -8.65 13.78 1.53
C ALA A 276 -10.02 13.75 2.21
N GLU A 277 -10.62 14.93 2.43
CA GLU A 277 -11.97 15.04 2.99
C GLU A 277 -13.01 14.35 2.09
N ASP A 278 -12.78 14.37 0.78
CA ASP A 278 -13.67 13.85 -0.24
C ASP A 278 -13.35 12.40 -0.66
N ASP A 279 -12.54 11.65 0.10
CA ASP A 279 -12.21 10.26 -0.22
C ASP A 279 -13.49 9.40 -0.24
N PRO A 280 -13.86 8.80 -1.40
CA PRO A 280 -15.07 8.00 -1.51
C PRO A 280 -14.96 6.59 -0.91
N VAL A 281 -13.75 6.17 -0.53
CA VAL A 281 -13.44 4.81 -0.05
C VAL A 281 -13.14 4.82 1.45
N ILE A 282 -12.24 5.68 1.91
CA ILE A 282 -11.83 5.77 3.32
C ILE A 282 -12.43 7.06 3.93
N PRO A 283 -13.41 6.96 4.85
CA PRO A 283 -14.01 8.14 5.43
C PRO A 283 -13.03 8.97 6.26
N VAL A 284 -13.00 10.29 6.04
CA VAL A 284 -12.10 11.20 6.77
C VAL A 284 -12.36 11.22 8.29
N GLY A 285 -13.58 10.91 8.72
CA GLY A 285 -13.94 10.81 10.14
C GLY A 285 -13.07 9.84 10.93
N GLU A 286 -12.62 8.77 10.30
CA GLU A 286 -11.72 7.79 10.92
C GLU A 286 -10.35 8.41 11.28
N PHE A 287 -9.86 9.35 10.46
CA PHE A 287 -8.60 10.04 10.72
C PHE A 287 -8.71 11.03 11.90
N HIS A 288 -9.86 11.67 12.09
CA HIS A 288 -10.12 12.53 13.23
C HIS A 288 -10.22 11.76 14.55
N ALA A 289 -10.58 10.50 14.50
CA ALA A 289 -10.73 9.62 15.66
C ALA A 289 -9.44 8.86 16.04
N LEU A 290 -8.33 9.04 15.29
CA LEU A 290 -7.08 8.33 15.57
C LEU A 290 -6.37 8.84 16.81
N GLY A 291 -6.06 7.95 17.75
CA GLY A 291 -5.11 8.17 18.84
C GLY A 291 -3.67 8.01 18.35
N LEU A 292 -3.02 9.11 18.00
CA LEU A 292 -1.65 9.09 17.46
C LEU A 292 -0.62 9.60 18.48
N PRO A 293 0.60 9.04 18.53
CA PRO A 293 1.68 9.56 19.34
C PRO A 293 2.22 10.90 18.78
N ALA A 294 2.99 11.62 19.61
CA ALA A 294 3.55 12.93 19.25
C ALA A 294 4.40 12.94 17.96
N GLY A 295 5.01 11.77 17.61
CA GLY A 295 5.82 11.62 16.39
C GLY A 295 4.99 11.42 15.11
N ALA A 296 3.65 11.41 15.20
CA ALA A 296 2.79 11.19 14.05
C ALA A 296 1.96 12.43 13.70
N ALA A 297 1.76 12.65 12.39
CA ALA A 297 0.99 13.78 11.85
C ALA A 297 0.04 13.33 10.74
N ILE A 298 -1.12 13.99 10.66
CA ILE A 298 -2.08 13.81 9.58
C ILE A 298 -2.19 15.11 8.80
N GLU A 299 -2.10 15.02 7.49
CA GLU A 299 -2.36 16.09 6.54
C GLU A 299 -3.65 15.78 5.77
N ILE A 300 -4.65 16.66 5.88
CA ILE A 300 -5.96 16.47 5.24
C ILE A 300 -6.11 17.49 4.11
N ALA A 301 -6.29 17.01 2.89
CA ALA A 301 -6.61 17.83 1.73
C ALA A 301 -8.12 17.95 1.55
N GLY A 302 -8.63 19.14 1.20
CA GLY A 302 -10.06 19.32 0.92
C GLY A 302 -10.54 18.54 -0.31
N HIS A 303 -9.64 18.21 -1.23
CA HIS A 303 -9.88 17.41 -2.43
C HIS A 303 -8.73 16.43 -2.64
N GLY A 304 -9.00 15.30 -3.27
CA GLY A 304 -7.95 14.31 -3.55
C GLY A 304 -8.50 12.96 -3.96
N GLY A 305 -9.74 12.69 -3.60
CA GLY A 305 -10.34 11.37 -3.78
C GLY A 305 -9.51 10.27 -3.12
N HIS A 306 -9.68 9.05 -3.56
CA HIS A 306 -8.90 7.93 -3.01
C HIS A 306 -7.56 7.81 -3.73
N CYS A 307 -6.47 8.22 -3.05
CA CYS A 307 -5.09 8.18 -3.58
C CYS A 307 -4.89 8.95 -4.90
N GLY A 308 -5.71 9.95 -5.19
CA GLY A 308 -5.64 10.72 -6.44
C GLY A 308 -4.58 11.80 -6.39
N PHE A 309 -4.88 12.89 -5.73
CA PHE A 309 -4.03 14.08 -5.53
C PHE A 309 -3.38 14.59 -6.82
N LEU A 310 -4.12 14.58 -7.94
CA LEU A 310 -3.62 14.98 -9.24
C LEU A 310 -3.57 16.51 -9.38
N ARG A 311 -2.47 17.04 -9.92
CA ARG A 311 -2.19 18.48 -10.05
C ARG A 311 -2.57 19.07 -11.40
N ASN A 312 -2.54 18.27 -12.46
CA ASN A 312 -2.65 18.79 -13.84
C ASN A 312 -3.11 17.72 -14.83
N ALA A 313 -3.30 18.15 -16.10
CA ALA A 313 -3.70 17.28 -17.19
C ALA A 313 -2.63 16.24 -17.59
N SER A 314 -1.39 16.46 -17.20
CA SER A 314 -0.31 15.46 -17.36
C SER A 314 -0.38 14.35 -16.30
N LEU A 315 -1.36 14.38 -15.42
CA LEU A 315 -1.56 13.40 -14.33
C LEU A 315 -0.40 13.33 -13.34
N ASP A 316 0.31 14.45 -13.14
CA ASP A 316 1.31 14.56 -12.07
C ASP A 316 0.60 14.59 -10.71
N GLY A 317 1.13 13.85 -9.74
CA GLY A 317 0.56 13.78 -8.41
C GLY A 317 1.26 14.71 -7.41
N TYR A 318 0.50 15.12 -6.39
CA TYR A 318 1.04 15.76 -5.19
C TYR A 318 1.62 14.70 -4.23
N ALA A 319 0.94 13.57 -4.10
CA ALA A 319 1.26 12.55 -3.12
C ALA A 319 2.69 12.00 -3.26
N GLU A 320 3.19 11.81 -4.48
CA GLU A 320 4.53 11.28 -4.70
C GLU A 320 5.63 12.24 -4.24
N GLY A 321 5.46 13.54 -4.51
CA GLY A 321 6.34 14.59 -4.00
C GLY A 321 6.26 14.74 -2.48
N TRP A 322 5.05 14.65 -1.93
CA TRP A 322 4.80 14.68 -0.50
C TRP A 322 5.47 13.50 0.21
N VAL A 323 5.28 12.28 -0.28
CA VAL A 323 5.95 11.08 0.25
C VAL A 323 7.47 11.27 0.24
N THR A 324 8.02 11.75 -0.88
CA THR A 324 9.46 11.97 -1.00
C THR A 324 9.96 13.00 0.01
N ALA A 325 9.27 14.13 0.17
CA ALA A 325 9.66 15.16 1.12
C ALA A 325 9.63 14.64 2.58
N LYS A 326 8.56 13.90 2.94
CA LYS A 326 8.42 13.34 4.30
C LYS A 326 9.51 12.30 4.59
N LEU A 327 9.76 11.38 3.67
CA LEU A 327 10.77 10.34 3.87
C LEU A 327 12.20 10.88 3.84
N SER A 328 12.48 11.90 3.03
CA SER A 328 13.80 12.54 2.97
C SER A 328 14.21 13.19 4.29
N ALA A 329 13.24 13.57 5.14
CA ALA A 329 13.53 14.09 6.47
C ALA A 329 14.18 13.05 7.43
N ALA A 330 14.16 11.77 7.07
CA ALA A 330 14.82 10.69 7.82
C ALA A 330 16.24 10.38 7.32
N LEU A 331 16.66 10.99 6.21
CA LEU A 331 18.01 10.77 5.68
C LEU A 331 19.04 11.56 6.48
N PRO A 332 20.25 11.00 6.70
CA PRO A 332 21.34 11.76 7.27
C PRO A 332 21.69 12.96 6.37
N GLY A 333 22.08 14.05 6.98
CA GLY A 333 22.45 15.32 6.32
C GLY A 333 23.65 15.15 5.38
#